data_8c8cc178662e9c06f7e844c0bd936e77
#
_entry.id   8c8cc178662e9c06f7e844c0bd936e77
#
_cell.length_a   1.000
_cell.length_b   1.000
_cell.length_c   1.000
_cell.angle_alpha   90.00
_cell.angle_beta   90.00
_cell.angle_gamma   90.00
#
_symmetry.space_group_name_H-M   'P 1'
#
loop_
_entity.id
_entity.type
_entity.pdbx_description
1 polymer ?
#
loop_
_entity_poly.entity_id
_entity_poly.type
_entity_poly.pdbx_seq_one_letter_code
_entity_poly.pdbx_strand_id
1 'polypeptide(L)'
;VAHQNPRRGQLGLVNEDLADETQQKTNQRVSYLWPYSGMVSGCVSLYKTTGDEKYKQLLENRILPGLEKYWDGKREPYCYQSYPMQFGYSDRYYDDNDWLAIDLCDYYALTKDPAVLERAKELHRYIYSGWDEVLGGGIYWCEQKKLSKNTCSNAPATVLCMKLYNLTSDPDYLDLAKKTYRWTKENLCDPSDGVYWDNINLEGNIAKQKYTYNSGQMIQAGVLLFQATGDSTYLKDAQVTAKGAHGYFRKMQPVQGGEAMFYTSSPWFNVILFRGLKALYEVDKNPVYVKAMMENTDYAWKETRDEHGLLNGDWSGNHKDEHKWLLNNACMVEMYSEAAQLDW
;
A
#
# COMPACT_ATOMS: atom_id res chain seq x y z
N VAL A 1 -16.11 11.00 2.68
CA VAL A 1 -16.14 11.77 1.43
C VAL A 1 -15.02 12.77 1.48
N ALA A 2 -14.01 12.60 0.63
CA ALA A 2 -12.90 13.57 0.55
C ALA A 2 -13.47 14.93 0.10
N HIS A 3 -13.36 15.95 0.94
CA HIS A 3 -13.78 17.29 0.59
C HIS A 3 -12.83 17.86 -0.48
N GLN A 4 -13.40 18.25 -1.63
CA GLN A 4 -12.66 18.99 -2.63
C GLN A 4 -12.20 20.31 -2.04
N ASN A 5 -10.97 20.74 -2.34
CA ASN A 5 -10.48 22.04 -1.91
C ASN A 5 -11.12 23.14 -2.77
N PRO A 6 -12.18 23.86 -2.30
CA PRO A 6 -12.91 24.82 -3.12
C PRO A 6 -12.11 26.08 -3.46
N ARG A 7 -11.03 26.35 -2.72
CA ARG A 7 -10.22 27.57 -2.92
C ARG A 7 -9.25 27.47 -4.10
N ARG A 8 -9.04 26.28 -4.65
CA ARG A 8 -8.06 26.07 -5.74
C ARG A 8 -8.68 25.62 -7.05
N GLY A 9 -10.00 25.60 -7.16
CA GLY A 9 -10.77 25.52 -8.42
C GLY A 9 -10.48 24.30 -9.30
N GLN A 10 -9.81 23.25 -8.79
CA GLN A 10 -9.38 22.13 -9.59
C GLN A 10 -10.10 20.83 -9.16
N LEU A 11 -10.83 20.32 -10.13
CA LEU A 11 -11.52 19.04 -9.98
C LEU A 11 -10.54 17.92 -9.62
N GLY A 12 -10.84 17.16 -8.57
CA GLY A 12 -10.11 15.98 -8.17
C GLY A 12 -9.01 16.18 -7.14
N LEU A 13 -8.56 17.40 -6.84
CA LEU A 13 -7.65 17.65 -5.72
C LEU A 13 -8.42 17.65 -4.40
N VAL A 14 -7.84 17.02 -3.38
CA VAL A 14 -8.44 16.85 -2.05
C VAL A 14 -7.50 17.38 -0.96
N ASN A 15 -8.05 17.59 0.23
CA ASN A 15 -7.25 17.97 1.39
C ASN A 15 -6.55 16.74 2.00
N GLU A 16 -5.39 16.97 2.61
CA GLU A 16 -4.63 15.98 3.36
C GLU A 16 -5.41 15.46 4.57
N ASP A 17 -6.04 16.38 5.31
CA ASP A 17 -6.85 16.07 6.47
C ASP A 17 -8.33 16.28 6.18
N LEU A 18 -9.12 15.31 6.64
CA LEU A 18 -10.58 15.41 6.67
C LEU A 18 -10.95 16.17 7.93
N ALA A 19 -10.97 17.50 7.84
CA ALA A 19 -11.35 18.37 8.95
C ALA A 19 -12.86 18.54 9.02
N ASP A 20 -13.39 18.65 10.23
CA ASP A 20 -14.70 19.22 10.50
C ASP A 20 -14.77 20.66 9.92
N GLU A 21 -15.91 21.05 9.42
CA GLU A 21 -16.15 22.42 8.88
C GLU A 21 -15.85 23.50 9.90
N THR A 22 -15.89 23.19 11.21
CA THR A 22 -15.55 24.08 12.32
C THR A 22 -14.05 24.27 12.50
N GLN A 23 -13.21 23.35 12.00
CA GLN A 23 -11.76 23.37 12.11
C GLN A 23 -11.04 24.00 10.91
N GLN A 24 -11.65 24.95 10.24
CA GLN A 24 -11.12 25.65 9.05
C GLN A 24 -9.72 26.31 9.26
N LYS A 25 -9.14 26.23 10.43
CA LYS A 25 -7.85 26.84 10.77
C LYS A 25 -6.65 25.92 10.57
N THR A 26 -6.84 24.64 10.36
CA THR A 26 -5.74 23.70 10.18
C THR A 26 -5.45 23.48 8.71
N ASN A 27 -4.19 23.59 8.35
CA ASN A 27 -3.52 23.26 7.10
C ASN A 27 -4.43 22.63 6.02
N GLN A 28 -5.14 23.47 5.29
CA GLN A 28 -5.85 23.08 4.05
C GLN A 28 -4.81 22.79 2.94
N ARG A 29 -3.85 21.92 3.24
CA ARG A 29 -2.90 21.45 2.24
C ARG A 29 -3.63 20.53 1.29
N VAL A 30 -3.36 20.71 0.01
CA VAL A 30 -3.66 19.68 -0.98
C VAL A 30 -2.89 18.42 -0.58
N SER A 31 -3.53 17.28 -0.65
CA SER A 31 -2.94 15.99 -0.28
C SER A 31 -1.64 15.72 -1.04
N TYR A 32 -0.66 15.14 -0.36
CA TYR A 32 0.46 14.49 -1.00
C TYR A 32 0.00 13.26 -1.80
N LEU A 33 0.85 12.77 -2.67
CA LEU A 33 0.57 11.62 -3.53
C LEU A 33 0.24 10.35 -2.74
N TRP A 34 1.01 10.07 -1.69
CA TRP A 34 0.80 8.87 -0.89
C TRP A 34 -0.60 8.79 -0.25
N PRO A 35 -1.09 9.78 0.50
CA PRO A 35 -2.48 9.77 0.97
C PRO A 35 -3.49 9.75 -0.17
N TYR A 36 -3.21 10.40 -1.29
CA TYR A 36 -4.06 10.35 -2.48
C TYR A 36 -4.19 8.94 -3.04
N SER A 37 -3.08 8.18 -3.09
CA SER A 37 -3.07 6.80 -3.56
C SER A 37 -4.00 5.89 -2.76
N GLY A 38 -4.17 6.17 -1.47
CA GLY A 38 -5.12 5.44 -0.62
C GLY A 38 -6.57 5.53 -1.12
N MET A 39 -6.98 6.65 -1.72
CA MET A 39 -8.30 6.76 -2.36
C MET A 39 -8.41 5.90 -3.62
N VAL A 40 -7.34 5.84 -4.41
CA VAL A 40 -7.30 4.98 -5.60
C VAL A 40 -7.47 3.52 -5.18
N SER A 41 -6.65 3.04 -4.24
CA SER A 41 -6.72 1.67 -3.70
C SER A 41 -8.10 1.35 -3.14
N GLY A 42 -8.63 2.23 -2.30
CA GLY A 42 -9.95 2.04 -1.67
C GLY A 42 -11.08 1.96 -2.70
N CYS A 43 -11.08 2.83 -3.70
CA CYS A 43 -12.13 2.86 -4.71
C CYS A 43 -12.02 1.69 -5.71
N VAL A 44 -10.81 1.28 -6.07
CA VAL A 44 -10.60 0.07 -6.91
C VAL A 44 -11.07 -1.18 -6.18
N SER A 45 -10.70 -1.35 -4.91
CA SER A 45 -11.16 -2.47 -4.09
C SER A 45 -12.68 -2.49 -3.92
N LEU A 46 -13.28 -1.33 -3.69
CA LEU A 46 -14.72 -1.20 -3.53
C LEU A 46 -15.47 -1.54 -4.83
N TYR A 47 -14.98 -1.09 -5.97
CA TYR A 47 -15.53 -1.47 -7.28
C TYR A 47 -15.37 -2.98 -7.53
N LYS A 48 -14.19 -3.54 -7.28
CA LYS A 48 -13.93 -4.98 -7.39
C LYS A 48 -14.91 -5.82 -6.56
N THR A 49 -15.19 -5.39 -5.32
CA THR A 49 -16.02 -6.13 -4.38
C THR A 49 -17.51 -6.04 -4.70
N THR A 50 -17.97 -4.85 -5.12
CA THR A 50 -19.41 -4.60 -5.29
C THR A 50 -19.89 -4.74 -6.73
N GLY A 51 -19.02 -4.56 -7.72
CA GLY A 51 -19.38 -4.44 -9.13
C GLY A 51 -20.27 -3.22 -9.45
N ASP A 52 -20.43 -2.28 -8.50
CA ASP A 52 -21.31 -1.12 -8.68
C ASP A 52 -20.61 -0.05 -9.52
N GLU A 53 -21.13 0.21 -10.71
CA GLU A 53 -20.61 1.15 -11.69
C GLU A 53 -20.45 2.59 -11.17
N LYS A 54 -21.12 2.97 -10.08
CA LYS A 54 -20.93 4.30 -9.47
C LYS A 54 -19.50 4.50 -8.97
N TYR A 55 -18.83 3.42 -8.52
CA TYR A 55 -17.44 3.51 -8.06
C TYR A 55 -16.45 3.59 -9.21
N LYS A 56 -16.73 2.92 -10.33
CA LYS A 56 -16.00 3.12 -11.58
C LYS A 56 -16.13 4.56 -12.07
N GLN A 57 -17.36 5.08 -12.09
CA GLN A 57 -17.61 6.48 -12.47
C GLN A 57 -16.89 7.46 -11.53
N LEU A 58 -16.81 7.17 -10.24
CA LEU A 58 -16.05 7.98 -9.28
C LEU A 58 -14.55 7.96 -9.60
N LEU A 59 -14.00 6.78 -9.92
CA LEU A 59 -12.61 6.64 -10.36
C LEU A 59 -12.36 7.47 -11.64
N GLU A 60 -13.12 7.22 -12.69
CA GLU A 60 -12.88 7.80 -14.01
C GLU A 60 -13.16 9.32 -14.08
N ASN A 61 -14.17 9.79 -13.36
CA ASN A 61 -14.59 11.19 -13.47
C ASN A 61 -13.99 12.11 -12.40
N ARG A 62 -13.38 11.55 -11.33
CA ARG A 62 -12.85 12.38 -10.24
C ARG A 62 -11.47 11.95 -9.74
N ILE A 63 -11.30 10.67 -9.37
CA ILE A 63 -10.07 10.24 -8.68
C ILE A 63 -8.90 10.18 -9.66
N LEU A 64 -9.04 9.50 -10.81
CA LEU A 64 -7.98 9.42 -11.80
C LEU A 64 -7.65 10.79 -12.44
N PRO A 65 -8.62 11.65 -12.80
CA PRO A 65 -8.30 13.02 -13.22
C PRO A 65 -7.57 13.85 -12.16
N GLY A 66 -7.86 13.65 -10.88
CA GLY A 66 -7.12 14.29 -9.80
C GLY A 66 -5.70 13.74 -9.64
N LEU A 67 -5.52 12.43 -9.81
CA LEU A 67 -4.21 11.77 -9.82
C LEU A 67 -3.31 12.34 -10.93
N GLU A 68 -3.85 12.62 -12.12
CA GLU A 68 -3.09 13.19 -13.24
C GLU A 68 -2.49 14.58 -12.92
N LYS A 69 -2.94 15.26 -11.88
CA LYS A 69 -2.31 16.53 -11.42
C LYS A 69 -0.92 16.32 -10.81
N TYR A 70 -0.61 15.09 -10.38
CA TYR A 70 0.71 14.69 -9.85
C TYR A 70 1.64 14.17 -10.94
N TRP A 71 1.14 14.00 -12.19
CA TRP A 71 1.92 13.42 -13.28
C TRP A 71 3.03 14.35 -13.73
N ASP A 72 4.29 13.87 -13.63
CA ASP A 72 5.46 14.53 -14.15
C ASP A 72 5.81 13.97 -15.54
N GLY A 73 5.20 14.53 -16.56
CA GLY A 73 5.48 14.22 -17.96
C GLY A 73 6.63 15.05 -18.56
N LYS A 74 7.51 15.63 -17.73
CA LYS A 74 8.64 16.48 -18.17
C LYS A 74 10.00 15.88 -17.86
N ARG A 75 10.12 15.11 -16.79
CA ARG A 75 11.35 14.44 -16.38
C ARG A 75 11.25 12.95 -16.70
N GLU A 76 12.04 12.46 -17.64
CA GLU A 76 12.09 11.04 -17.97
C GLU A 76 12.95 10.25 -16.93
N PRO A 77 12.59 8.98 -16.62
CA PRO A 77 11.34 8.30 -16.98
C PRO A 77 10.13 8.98 -16.31
N TYR A 78 8.98 9.01 -16.99
CA TYR A 78 7.79 9.69 -16.49
C TYR A 78 7.13 8.93 -15.34
N CYS A 79 6.62 9.67 -14.35
CA CYS A 79 5.94 9.11 -13.19
C CYS A 79 5.13 10.16 -12.44
N TYR A 80 4.46 9.76 -11.38
CA TYR A 80 3.84 10.69 -10.44
C TYR A 80 4.88 11.20 -9.43
N GLN A 81 4.92 12.52 -9.22
CA GLN A 81 5.72 13.14 -8.16
C GLN A 81 4.91 13.32 -6.87
N SER A 82 5.58 13.54 -5.74
CA SER A 82 4.96 13.55 -4.40
C SER A 82 3.93 14.66 -4.16
N TYR A 83 3.93 15.72 -4.97
CA TYR A 83 2.98 16.84 -4.85
C TYR A 83 2.53 17.33 -6.25
N PRO A 84 1.32 17.95 -6.39
CA PRO A 84 0.81 18.29 -7.72
C PRO A 84 1.72 19.21 -8.52
N MET A 85 1.90 18.94 -9.82
CA MET A 85 2.80 19.64 -10.73
C MET A 85 2.56 21.16 -10.83
N GLN A 86 1.33 21.61 -10.61
CA GLN A 86 1.00 23.04 -10.61
C GLN A 86 1.74 23.84 -9.53
N PHE A 87 2.26 23.18 -8.50
CA PHE A 87 3.04 23.80 -7.42
C PHE A 87 4.56 23.70 -7.66
N GLY A 88 4.97 23.23 -8.82
CA GLY A 88 6.37 23.03 -9.19
C GLY A 88 6.84 21.58 -9.05
N TYR A 89 8.14 21.40 -9.27
CA TYR A 89 8.75 20.08 -9.10
C TYR A 89 8.86 19.70 -7.63
N SER A 90 8.57 18.46 -7.33
CA SER A 90 8.78 17.84 -6.02
C SER A 90 9.55 16.51 -6.17
N ASP A 91 9.97 15.94 -5.05
CA ASP A 91 10.65 14.65 -5.03
C ASP A 91 9.75 13.55 -5.61
N ARG A 92 10.37 12.58 -6.27
CA ARG A 92 9.72 11.39 -6.83
C ARG A 92 10.19 10.17 -6.08
N TYR A 93 9.23 9.46 -5.50
CA TYR A 93 9.47 8.27 -4.70
C TYR A 93 9.09 7.02 -5.48
N TYR A 94 9.96 6.01 -5.45
CA TYR A 94 9.71 4.78 -6.18
C TYR A 94 8.55 4.00 -5.59
N ASP A 95 8.44 3.94 -4.28
CA ASP A 95 7.32 3.27 -3.57
C ASP A 95 5.95 3.93 -3.81
N ASP A 96 5.86 5.26 -3.84
CA ASP A 96 4.62 5.96 -4.18
C ASP A 96 4.06 5.50 -5.53
N ASN A 97 4.96 5.27 -6.50
CA ASN A 97 4.58 4.81 -7.84
C ASN A 97 4.32 3.30 -7.89
N ASP A 98 4.95 2.51 -7.01
CA ASP A 98 4.62 1.09 -6.85
C ASP A 98 3.16 0.88 -6.47
N TRP A 99 2.68 1.60 -5.44
CA TRP A 99 1.31 1.47 -4.95
C TRP A 99 0.29 1.78 -6.03
N LEU A 100 0.50 2.85 -6.77
CA LEU A 100 -0.36 3.25 -7.88
C LEU A 100 -0.32 2.24 -9.04
N ALA A 101 0.86 1.75 -9.41
CA ALA A 101 1.00 0.77 -10.48
C ALA A 101 0.30 -0.55 -10.13
N ILE A 102 0.38 -1.00 -8.87
CA ILE A 102 -0.35 -2.16 -8.36
C ILE A 102 -1.86 -1.96 -8.49
N ASP A 103 -2.38 -0.81 -8.05
CA ASP A 103 -3.80 -0.47 -8.17
C ASP A 103 -4.27 -0.41 -9.62
N LEU A 104 -3.44 0.13 -10.53
CA LEU A 104 -3.74 0.16 -11.96
C LEU A 104 -3.76 -1.24 -12.58
N CYS A 105 -2.91 -2.16 -12.14
CA CYS A 105 -2.99 -3.56 -12.54
C CYS A 105 -4.32 -4.19 -12.11
N ASP A 106 -4.75 -3.95 -10.87
CA ASP A 106 -6.02 -4.45 -10.36
C ASP A 106 -7.21 -3.81 -11.10
N TYR A 107 -7.15 -2.52 -11.37
CA TYR A 107 -8.18 -1.82 -12.13
C TYR A 107 -8.25 -2.30 -13.60
N TYR A 108 -7.09 -2.52 -14.24
CA TYR A 108 -7.06 -3.14 -15.58
C TYR A 108 -7.67 -4.54 -15.58
N ALA A 109 -7.44 -5.34 -14.55
CA ALA A 109 -8.03 -6.67 -14.46
C ALA A 109 -9.57 -6.64 -14.51
N LEU A 110 -10.18 -5.56 -14.00
CA LEU A 110 -11.63 -5.35 -13.98
C LEU A 110 -12.15 -4.75 -15.30
N THR A 111 -11.44 -3.78 -15.86
CA THR A 111 -11.95 -2.96 -16.99
C THR A 111 -11.47 -3.42 -18.35
N LYS A 112 -10.29 -4.05 -18.42
CA LYS A 112 -9.57 -4.39 -19.65
C LYS A 112 -9.23 -3.17 -20.53
N ASP A 113 -9.20 -1.97 -19.95
CA ASP A 113 -8.79 -0.77 -20.66
C ASP A 113 -7.26 -0.78 -20.89
N PRO A 114 -6.80 -0.87 -22.16
CA PRO A 114 -5.38 -0.98 -22.46
C PRO A 114 -4.57 0.26 -22.00
N ALA A 115 -5.18 1.44 -21.92
CA ALA A 115 -4.50 2.64 -21.48
C ALA A 115 -4.10 2.53 -19.99
N VAL A 116 -4.91 1.86 -19.16
CA VAL A 116 -4.60 1.60 -17.75
C VAL A 116 -3.39 0.68 -17.61
N LEU A 117 -3.33 -0.39 -18.42
CA LEU A 117 -2.18 -1.31 -18.41
C LEU A 117 -0.90 -0.61 -18.89
N GLU A 118 -0.97 0.20 -19.93
CA GLU A 118 0.20 0.95 -20.42
C GLU A 118 0.72 1.93 -19.37
N ARG A 119 -0.16 2.60 -18.62
CA ARG A 119 0.27 3.44 -17.51
C ARG A 119 0.96 2.62 -16.40
N ALA A 120 0.45 1.45 -16.05
CA ALA A 120 1.11 0.56 -15.08
C ALA A 120 2.51 0.13 -15.55
N LYS A 121 2.67 -0.20 -16.84
CA LYS A 121 3.97 -0.52 -17.44
C LYS A 121 4.92 0.69 -17.47
N GLU A 122 4.39 1.88 -17.71
CA GLU A 122 5.18 3.13 -17.69
C GLU A 122 5.74 3.38 -16.29
N LEU A 123 4.90 3.23 -15.25
CA LEU A 123 5.34 3.32 -13.87
C LEU A 123 6.36 2.23 -13.51
N HIS A 124 6.16 1.00 -13.99
CA HIS A 124 7.15 -0.07 -13.81
C HIS A 124 8.52 0.32 -14.39
N ARG A 125 8.57 0.92 -15.59
CA ARG A 125 9.84 1.41 -16.16
C ARG A 125 10.49 2.46 -15.27
N TYR A 126 9.71 3.39 -14.74
CA TYR A 126 10.21 4.38 -13.77
C TYR A 126 10.77 3.70 -12.51
N ILE A 127 10.01 2.80 -11.89
CA ILE A 127 10.41 2.12 -10.65
C ILE A 127 11.74 1.39 -10.84
N TYR A 128 11.88 0.62 -11.92
CA TYR A 128 13.12 -0.12 -12.18
C TYR A 128 14.28 0.76 -12.70
N SER A 129 14.04 2.01 -13.07
CA SER A 129 15.12 2.98 -13.25
C SER A 129 15.86 3.32 -11.94
N GLY A 130 15.23 3.01 -10.80
CA GLY A 130 15.83 3.10 -9.46
C GLY A 130 16.66 1.90 -9.04
N TRP A 131 16.77 0.87 -9.86
CA TRP A 131 17.66 -0.27 -9.64
C TRP A 131 19.08 0.04 -10.11
N ASP A 132 20.07 -0.29 -9.32
CA ASP A 132 21.47 -0.39 -9.76
C ASP A 132 22.21 -1.50 -8.99
N GLU A 133 23.47 -1.72 -9.30
CA GLU A 133 24.27 -2.81 -8.72
C GLU A 133 25.00 -2.40 -7.41
N VAL A 134 24.77 -1.20 -6.90
CA VAL A 134 25.23 -0.82 -5.56
C VAL A 134 24.52 -1.71 -4.53
N LEU A 135 25.25 -2.31 -3.61
CA LEU A 135 24.79 -3.33 -2.67
C LEU A 135 24.29 -4.63 -3.36
N GLY A 136 24.78 -4.90 -4.58
CA GLY A 136 24.42 -6.08 -5.36
C GLY A 136 23.00 -6.04 -5.93
N GLY A 137 22.38 -4.87 -6.02
CA GLY A 137 21.02 -4.68 -6.54
C GLY A 137 20.16 -3.80 -5.67
N GLY A 138 18.84 -3.87 -5.91
CA GLY A 138 17.82 -3.16 -5.14
C GLY A 138 17.45 -1.79 -5.67
N ILE A 139 16.20 -1.38 -5.40
CA ILE A 139 15.61 -0.11 -5.81
C ILE A 139 15.76 0.90 -4.66
N TYR A 140 16.17 2.12 -5.00
CA TYR A 140 16.22 3.24 -4.05
C TYR A 140 14.82 3.65 -3.56
N TRP A 141 14.77 4.43 -2.50
CA TRP A 141 13.52 5.00 -2.00
C TRP A 141 13.13 6.28 -2.74
N CYS A 142 14.05 7.24 -2.84
CA CYS A 142 13.82 8.54 -3.45
C CYS A 142 14.82 8.77 -4.60
N GLU A 143 14.29 9.16 -5.76
CA GLU A 143 15.13 9.40 -6.95
C GLU A 143 16.11 10.55 -6.76
N GLN A 144 15.67 11.66 -6.16
CA GLN A 144 16.48 12.85 -5.95
C GLN A 144 17.46 12.70 -4.77
N LYS A 145 17.25 11.68 -3.91
CA LYS A 145 18.02 11.43 -2.70
C LYS A 145 18.32 9.95 -2.58
N LYS A 146 19.26 9.47 -3.38
CA LYS A 146 19.67 8.05 -3.41
C LYS A 146 20.53 7.69 -2.21
N LEU A 147 19.93 7.71 -1.01
CA LEU A 147 20.64 7.48 0.28
C LEU A 147 20.45 6.06 0.81
N SER A 148 19.38 5.40 0.43
CA SER A 148 19.03 4.06 0.92
C SER A 148 18.20 3.28 -0.08
N LYS A 149 18.25 1.96 0.05
CA LYS A 149 17.37 1.02 -0.64
C LYS A 149 16.45 0.41 0.40
N ASN A 150 15.13 0.60 0.21
CA ASN A 150 14.14 0.33 1.22
C ASN A 150 13.30 -0.90 0.88
N THR A 151 12.84 -1.62 1.90
CA THR A 151 11.89 -2.72 1.71
C THR A 151 10.63 -2.22 1.01
N CYS A 152 10.15 -1.03 1.37
CA CYS A 152 8.93 -0.43 0.79
C CYS A 152 9.04 -0.08 -0.71
N SER A 153 10.25 0.00 -1.28
CA SER A 153 10.43 0.18 -2.73
C SER A 153 10.67 -1.14 -3.46
N ASN A 154 11.13 -2.17 -2.78
CA ASN A 154 11.51 -3.45 -3.39
C ASN A 154 10.43 -4.53 -3.26
N ALA A 155 9.79 -4.64 -2.11
CA ALA A 155 8.72 -5.60 -1.90
C ALA A 155 7.49 -5.33 -2.79
N PRO A 156 6.93 -4.10 -2.87
CA PRO A 156 5.84 -3.80 -3.77
C PRO A 156 6.25 -3.86 -5.25
N ALA A 157 7.50 -3.52 -5.62
CA ALA A 157 7.99 -3.72 -6.98
C ALA A 157 7.96 -5.20 -7.39
N THR A 158 8.25 -6.11 -6.46
CA THR A 158 8.11 -7.56 -6.70
C THR A 158 6.66 -7.94 -6.93
N VAL A 159 5.72 -7.44 -6.11
CA VAL A 159 4.27 -7.65 -6.29
C VAL A 159 3.80 -7.11 -7.62
N LEU A 160 4.23 -5.90 -8.00
CA LEU A 160 3.91 -5.28 -9.29
C LEU A 160 4.37 -6.16 -10.46
N CYS A 161 5.62 -6.63 -10.45
CA CYS A 161 6.13 -7.54 -11.47
C CYS A 161 5.27 -8.79 -11.59
N MET A 162 4.88 -9.39 -10.47
CA MET A 162 4.03 -10.58 -10.49
C MET A 162 2.63 -10.31 -11.05
N LYS A 163 2.04 -9.15 -10.73
CA LYS A 163 0.77 -8.73 -11.31
C LYS A 163 0.89 -8.51 -12.82
N LEU A 164 1.93 -7.82 -13.28
CA LEU A 164 2.20 -7.64 -14.71
C LEU A 164 2.45 -8.97 -15.42
N TYR A 165 3.22 -9.89 -14.81
CA TYR A 165 3.39 -11.25 -15.34
C TYR A 165 2.04 -11.96 -15.52
N ASN A 166 1.20 -11.94 -14.49
CA ASN A 166 -0.12 -12.57 -14.54
C ASN A 166 -1.06 -11.96 -15.61
N LEU A 167 -0.91 -10.67 -15.90
CA LEU A 167 -1.74 -9.97 -16.88
C LEU A 167 -1.21 -10.12 -18.32
N THR A 168 0.09 -10.27 -18.51
CA THR A 168 0.75 -10.21 -19.82
C THR A 168 1.39 -11.52 -20.27
N SER A 169 1.68 -12.41 -19.33
CA SER A 169 2.49 -13.63 -19.53
C SER A 169 3.92 -13.36 -20.02
N ASP A 170 4.41 -12.14 -19.86
CA ASP A 170 5.77 -11.77 -20.23
C ASP A 170 6.76 -12.27 -19.17
N PRO A 171 7.68 -13.21 -19.53
CA PRO A 171 8.60 -13.83 -18.58
C PRO A 171 9.60 -12.86 -17.95
N ASP A 172 9.87 -11.72 -18.58
CA ASP A 172 10.80 -10.74 -18.05
C ASP A 172 10.32 -10.19 -16.69
N TYR A 173 9.01 -10.02 -16.50
CA TYR A 173 8.44 -9.63 -15.20
C TYR A 173 8.65 -10.69 -14.12
N LEU A 174 8.52 -11.97 -14.45
CA LEU A 174 8.77 -13.04 -13.49
C LEU A 174 10.25 -13.10 -13.07
N ASP A 175 11.16 -12.91 -14.01
CA ASP A 175 12.60 -12.90 -13.72
C ASP A 175 13.00 -11.69 -12.87
N LEU A 176 12.44 -10.51 -13.15
CA LEU A 176 12.61 -9.32 -12.31
C LEU A 176 12.02 -9.53 -10.90
N ALA A 177 10.84 -10.13 -10.80
CA ALA A 177 10.23 -10.45 -9.51
C ALA A 177 11.12 -11.36 -8.66
N LYS A 178 11.66 -12.44 -9.24
CA LYS A 178 12.58 -13.36 -8.56
C LYS A 178 13.86 -12.63 -8.10
N LYS A 179 14.42 -11.80 -8.97
CA LYS A 179 15.64 -11.02 -8.69
C LYS A 179 15.42 -10.06 -7.52
N THR A 180 14.34 -9.30 -7.57
CA THR A 180 14.01 -8.28 -6.56
C THR A 180 13.62 -8.92 -5.22
N TYR A 181 12.82 -10.00 -5.25
CA TYR A 181 12.47 -10.78 -4.05
C TYR A 181 13.71 -11.29 -3.33
N ARG A 182 14.63 -11.92 -4.08
CA ARG A 182 15.88 -12.47 -3.52
C ARG A 182 16.71 -11.39 -2.88
N TRP A 183 16.96 -10.29 -3.60
CA TRP A 183 17.72 -9.18 -3.06
C TRP A 183 17.13 -8.63 -1.75
N THR A 184 15.81 -8.43 -1.72
CA THR A 184 15.10 -7.92 -0.54
C THR A 184 15.22 -8.88 0.64
N LYS A 185 15.01 -10.17 0.40
CA LYS A 185 15.12 -11.21 1.44
C LYS A 185 16.53 -11.30 2.00
N GLU A 186 17.54 -11.35 1.13
CA GLU A 186 18.94 -11.51 1.54
C GLU A 186 19.48 -10.31 2.34
N ASN A 187 19.02 -9.10 2.03
CA ASN A 187 19.53 -7.88 2.65
C ASN A 187 18.66 -7.36 3.80
N LEU A 188 17.35 -7.60 3.80
CA LEU A 188 16.41 -6.90 4.67
C LEU A 188 15.50 -7.82 5.51
N CYS A 189 15.60 -9.15 5.39
CA CYS A 189 14.87 -10.06 6.25
C CYS A 189 15.62 -10.29 7.57
N ASP A 190 14.95 -10.11 8.70
CA ASP A 190 15.50 -10.51 9.99
C ASP A 190 15.43 -12.04 10.14
N PRO A 191 16.57 -12.74 10.20
CA PRO A 191 16.57 -14.20 10.27
C PRO A 191 16.02 -14.74 11.62
N SER A 192 15.88 -13.89 12.64
CA SER A 192 15.40 -14.31 13.95
C SER A 192 13.90 -14.55 14.01
N ASP A 193 13.12 -13.83 13.18
CA ASP A 193 11.66 -13.91 13.19
C ASP A 193 11.02 -13.86 11.78
N GLY A 194 11.81 -13.67 10.73
CA GLY A 194 11.34 -13.57 9.35
C GLY A 194 10.62 -12.26 9.00
N VAL A 195 10.64 -11.27 9.90
CA VAL A 195 10.04 -9.95 9.67
C VAL A 195 11.05 -9.02 9.02
N TYR A 196 10.60 -8.13 8.15
CA TYR A 196 11.49 -7.30 7.33
C TYR A 196 11.85 -5.99 8.01
N TRP A 197 13.14 -5.64 7.96
CA TRP A 197 13.70 -4.36 8.35
C TRP A 197 13.35 -3.28 7.32
N ASP A 198 13.49 -2.02 7.71
CA ASP A 198 13.09 -0.88 6.91
C ASP A 198 13.96 -0.67 5.67
N ASN A 199 15.27 -0.44 5.86
CA ASN A 199 16.15 -0.12 4.77
C ASN A 199 17.63 -0.45 5.05
N ILE A 200 18.44 -0.38 4.00
CA ILE A 200 19.89 -0.43 4.05
C ILE A 200 20.46 0.82 3.37
N ASN A 201 21.40 1.52 4.02
CA ASN A 201 22.08 2.65 3.41
C ASN A 201 23.24 2.19 2.48
N LEU A 202 23.83 3.10 1.73
CA LEU A 202 24.87 2.76 0.74
C LEU A 202 26.19 2.27 1.36
N GLU A 203 26.37 2.45 2.67
CA GLU A 203 27.52 1.93 3.43
C GLU A 203 27.26 0.51 3.96
N GLY A 204 26.06 -0.04 3.73
CA GLY A 204 25.66 -1.37 4.19
C GLY A 204 25.07 -1.40 5.60
N ASN A 205 24.79 -0.26 6.21
CA ASN A 205 24.15 -0.21 7.53
C ASN A 205 22.65 -0.37 7.40
N ILE A 206 22.09 -1.31 8.16
CA ILE A 206 20.65 -1.64 8.13
C ILE A 206 19.93 -0.85 9.22
N ALA A 207 18.87 -0.13 8.81
CA ALA A 207 17.88 0.45 9.70
C ALA A 207 16.90 -0.64 10.12
N LYS A 208 17.01 -1.11 11.37
CA LYS A 208 16.32 -2.31 11.86
C LYS A 208 14.90 -2.07 12.36
N GLN A 209 14.32 -0.89 12.13
CA GLN A 209 12.90 -0.65 12.35
C GLN A 209 12.09 -1.62 11.48
N LYS A 210 10.97 -2.09 12.04
CA LYS A 210 10.05 -3.00 11.35
C LYS A 210 8.69 -2.34 11.24
N TYR A 211 8.10 -2.42 10.05
CA TYR A 211 6.78 -1.90 9.75
C TYR A 211 5.91 -2.99 9.11
N THR A 212 4.64 -3.03 9.47
CA THR A 212 3.72 -4.10 9.03
C THR A 212 3.64 -4.21 7.51
N TYR A 213 3.61 -3.09 6.80
CA TYR A 213 3.45 -3.06 5.35
C TYR A 213 4.62 -3.69 4.58
N ASN A 214 5.84 -3.57 5.08
CA ASN A 214 7.02 -4.19 4.48
C ASN A 214 6.91 -5.71 4.45
N SER A 215 6.58 -6.29 5.60
CA SER A 215 6.37 -7.74 5.73
C SER A 215 5.14 -8.20 4.96
N GLY A 216 4.06 -7.41 4.96
CA GLY A 216 2.84 -7.70 4.21
C GLY A 216 3.09 -7.85 2.70
N GLN A 217 3.88 -6.97 2.12
CA GLN A 217 4.21 -7.06 0.70
C GLN A 217 5.15 -8.22 0.38
N MET A 218 6.06 -8.58 1.26
CA MET A 218 6.90 -9.76 1.07
C MET A 218 6.11 -11.08 1.21
N ILE A 219 5.10 -11.12 2.09
CA ILE A 219 4.15 -12.25 2.16
C ILE A 219 3.40 -12.36 0.83
N GLN A 220 2.82 -11.27 0.33
CA GLN A 220 2.09 -11.26 -0.94
C GLN A 220 2.99 -11.66 -2.12
N ALA A 221 4.19 -11.11 -2.19
CA ALA A 221 5.18 -11.45 -3.21
C ALA A 221 5.54 -12.94 -3.19
N GLY A 222 5.78 -13.50 -2.00
CA GLY A 222 6.07 -14.92 -1.83
C GLY A 222 4.92 -15.83 -2.30
N VAL A 223 3.69 -15.48 -1.95
CA VAL A 223 2.49 -16.21 -2.41
C VAL A 223 2.36 -16.17 -3.93
N LEU A 224 2.49 -14.99 -4.55
CA LEU A 224 2.38 -14.84 -6.00
C LEU A 224 3.49 -15.61 -6.74
N LEU A 225 4.73 -15.57 -6.22
CA LEU A 225 5.84 -16.36 -6.77
C LEU A 225 5.60 -17.86 -6.64
N PHE A 226 5.09 -18.33 -5.49
CA PHE A 226 4.71 -19.73 -5.32
C PHE A 226 3.65 -20.16 -6.33
N GLN A 227 2.59 -19.37 -6.51
CA GLN A 227 1.52 -19.67 -7.46
C GLN A 227 2.03 -19.77 -8.91
N ALA A 228 2.99 -18.92 -9.29
CA ALA A 228 3.54 -18.90 -10.64
C ALA A 228 4.57 -20.01 -10.89
N THR A 229 5.35 -20.41 -9.88
CA THR A 229 6.51 -21.30 -10.05
C THR A 229 6.31 -22.71 -9.50
N GLY A 230 5.39 -22.88 -8.54
CA GLY A 230 5.24 -24.12 -7.77
C GLY A 230 6.36 -24.34 -6.73
N ASP A 231 7.31 -23.42 -6.59
CA ASP A 231 8.40 -23.53 -5.62
C ASP A 231 7.89 -23.25 -4.19
N SER A 232 7.78 -24.29 -3.40
CA SER A 232 7.27 -24.23 -2.01
C SER A 232 8.14 -23.40 -1.06
N THR A 233 9.36 -23.04 -1.45
CA THR A 233 10.23 -22.18 -0.64
C THR A 233 9.59 -20.81 -0.43
N TYR A 234 8.99 -20.23 -1.48
CA TYR A 234 8.28 -18.96 -1.40
C TYR A 234 7.09 -19.00 -0.45
N LEU A 235 6.30 -20.09 -0.47
CA LEU A 235 5.17 -20.26 0.45
C LEU A 235 5.64 -20.39 1.90
N LYS A 236 6.67 -21.18 2.14
CA LYS A 236 7.27 -21.32 3.49
C LYS A 236 7.79 -20.00 4.04
N ASP A 237 8.46 -19.22 3.20
CA ASP A 237 8.93 -17.88 3.57
C ASP A 237 7.75 -16.98 3.95
N ALA A 238 6.67 -16.96 3.16
CA ALA A 238 5.47 -16.19 3.44
C ALA A 238 4.83 -16.61 4.78
N GLN A 239 4.77 -17.92 5.07
CA GLN A 239 4.24 -18.43 6.33
C GLN A 239 5.11 -18.05 7.53
N VAL A 240 6.44 -18.10 7.40
CA VAL A 240 7.38 -17.66 8.45
C VAL A 240 7.20 -16.18 8.73
N THR A 241 7.16 -15.35 7.67
CA THR A 241 6.98 -13.90 7.81
C THR A 241 5.62 -13.57 8.43
N ALA A 242 4.54 -14.24 8.03
CA ALA A 242 3.20 -14.02 8.61
C ALA A 242 3.17 -14.36 10.11
N LYS A 243 3.77 -15.49 10.52
CA LYS A 243 3.89 -15.87 11.92
C LYS A 243 4.70 -14.86 12.72
N GLY A 244 5.85 -14.43 12.19
CA GLY A 244 6.70 -13.43 12.81
C GLY A 244 6.00 -12.08 12.96
N ALA A 245 5.34 -11.60 11.90
CA ALA A 245 4.57 -10.36 11.90
C ALA A 245 3.41 -10.39 12.93
N HIS A 246 2.69 -11.50 12.99
CA HIS A 246 1.61 -11.70 13.96
C HIS A 246 2.10 -11.62 15.42
N GLY A 247 3.28 -12.16 15.70
CA GLY A 247 3.89 -12.09 17.04
C GLY A 247 4.49 -10.73 17.35
N TYR A 248 5.15 -10.09 16.37
CA TYR A 248 5.92 -8.88 16.59
C TYR A 248 5.06 -7.61 16.68
N PHE A 249 4.06 -7.46 15.79
CA PHE A 249 3.31 -6.21 15.65
C PHE A 249 2.06 -6.09 16.52
N ARG A 250 1.62 -7.17 17.14
CA ARG A 250 0.46 -7.13 18.01
C ARG A 250 0.86 -6.79 19.45
N LYS A 251 0.09 -5.88 20.05
CA LYS A 251 0.29 -5.45 21.44
C LYS A 251 -1.03 -5.52 22.18
N MET A 252 -0.95 -5.87 23.47
CA MET A 252 -2.10 -5.80 24.36
C MET A 252 -2.54 -4.35 24.53
N GLN A 253 -3.83 -4.09 24.35
CA GLN A 253 -4.44 -2.78 24.51
C GLN A 253 -5.65 -2.88 25.44
N PRO A 254 -5.86 -1.90 26.32
CA PRO A 254 -7.09 -1.80 27.09
C PRO A 254 -8.28 -1.55 26.15
N VAL A 255 -9.38 -2.24 26.43
CA VAL A 255 -10.67 -2.10 25.71
C VAL A 255 -11.80 -2.11 26.71
N GLN A 256 -13.01 -1.75 26.28
CA GLN A 256 -14.16 -1.84 27.15
C GLN A 256 -14.36 -3.29 27.64
N GLY A 257 -14.29 -3.47 28.95
CA GLY A 257 -14.47 -4.79 29.59
C GLY A 257 -13.23 -5.64 29.75
N GLY A 258 -12.01 -5.12 29.43
CA GLY A 258 -10.76 -5.89 29.59
C GLY A 258 -9.60 -5.43 28.72
N GLU A 259 -8.91 -6.39 28.14
CA GLU A 259 -7.76 -6.17 27.26
C GLU A 259 -7.90 -7.03 25.99
N ALA A 260 -7.37 -6.54 24.87
CA ALA A 260 -7.32 -7.29 23.62
C ALA A 260 -6.02 -7.00 22.85
N MET A 261 -5.63 -7.94 21.97
CA MET A 261 -4.45 -7.81 21.13
C MET A 261 -4.77 -7.03 19.85
N PHE A 262 -4.05 -5.92 19.62
CA PHE A 262 -4.17 -5.11 18.42
C PHE A 262 -2.87 -5.02 17.64
N TYR A 263 -2.99 -4.95 16.30
CA TYR A 263 -1.94 -4.41 15.45
C TYR A 263 -1.87 -2.90 15.67
N THR A 264 -0.78 -2.43 16.24
CA THR A 264 -0.65 -1.02 16.71
C THR A 264 0.05 -0.11 15.71
N SER A 265 0.35 -0.59 14.51
CA SER A 265 0.88 0.25 13.42
C SER A 265 -0.21 1.16 12.85
N SER A 266 0.21 2.13 12.03
CA SER A 266 -0.72 2.98 11.26
C SER A 266 -1.73 2.13 10.47
N PRO A 267 -3.01 2.57 10.36
CA PRO A 267 -4.04 1.84 9.61
C PRO A 267 -3.61 1.41 8.21
N TRP A 268 -3.06 2.33 7.42
CA TRP A 268 -2.61 2.00 6.07
C TRP A 268 -1.53 0.91 6.06
N PHE A 269 -0.55 0.97 6.97
CA PHE A 269 0.48 -0.07 7.10
C PHE A 269 -0.14 -1.43 7.40
N ASN A 270 -1.15 -1.47 8.26
CA ASN A 270 -1.85 -2.71 8.61
C ASN A 270 -2.70 -3.22 7.44
N VAL A 271 -3.32 -2.34 6.66
CA VAL A 271 -4.08 -2.72 5.46
C VAL A 271 -3.17 -3.36 4.41
N ILE A 272 -1.96 -2.83 4.22
CA ILE A 272 -0.99 -3.47 3.33
C ILE A 272 -0.52 -4.83 3.88
N LEU A 273 -0.37 -4.97 5.20
CA LEU A 273 -0.15 -6.31 5.79
C LEU A 273 -1.32 -7.25 5.47
N PHE A 274 -2.55 -6.75 5.56
CA PHE A 274 -3.75 -7.56 5.27
C PHE A 274 -3.78 -8.08 3.83
N ARG A 275 -3.29 -7.31 2.84
CA ARG A 275 -3.12 -7.81 1.45
C ARG A 275 -2.31 -9.12 1.41
N GLY A 276 -1.19 -9.16 2.13
CA GLY A 276 -0.34 -10.34 2.23
C GLY A 276 -1.01 -11.49 2.99
N LEU A 277 -1.62 -11.19 4.14
CA LEU A 277 -2.29 -12.20 4.97
C LEU A 277 -3.49 -12.82 4.24
N LYS A 278 -4.26 -12.02 3.49
CA LYS A 278 -5.36 -12.50 2.65
C LYS A 278 -4.85 -13.42 1.55
N ALA A 279 -3.82 -12.98 0.81
CA ALA A 279 -3.23 -13.81 -0.24
C ALA A 279 -2.72 -15.16 0.31
N LEU A 280 -2.10 -15.15 1.48
CA LEU A 280 -1.63 -16.37 2.14
C LEU A 280 -2.80 -17.28 2.54
N TYR A 281 -3.86 -16.70 3.13
CA TYR A 281 -5.06 -17.45 3.51
C TYR A 281 -5.75 -18.12 2.32
N GLU A 282 -5.78 -17.46 1.16
CA GLU A 282 -6.36 -18.02 -0.06
C GLU A 282 -5.65 -19.30 -0.51
N VAL A 283 -4.38 -19.50 -0.15
CA VAL A 283 -3.56 -20.66 -0.49
C VAL A 283 -3.53 -21.70 0.63
N ASP A 284 -3.20 -21.31 1.85
CA ASP A 284 -2.98 -22.27 2.95
C ASP A 284 -4.20 -22.50 3.85
N LYS A 285 -5.24 -21.69 3.67
CA LYS A 285 -6.50 -21.75 4.43
C LYS A 285 -6.35 -21.60 5.94
N ASN A 286 -5.21 -21.06 6.41
CA ASN A 286 -5.01 -20.76 7.82
C ASN A 286 -5.69 -19.41 8.19
N PRO A 287 -6.81 -19.42 8.95
CA PRO A 287 -7.58 -18.21 9.21
C PRO A 287 -7.00 -17.33 10.33
N VAL A 288 -6.00 -17.81 11.06
CA VAL A 288 -5.52 -17.17 12.31
C VAL A 288 -5.16 -15.71 12.10
N TYR A 289 -4.44 -15.39 11.03
CA TYR A 289 -3.90 -14.06 10.82
C TYR A 289 -4.96 -13.09 10.29
N VAL A 290 -5.75 -13.52 9.32
CA VAL A 290 -6.83 -12.69 8.75
C VAL A 290 -7.92 -12.42 9.79
N LYS A 291 -8.29 -13.42 10.61
CA LYS A 291 -9.25 -13.23 11.71
C LYS A 291 -8.76 -12.20 12.73
N ALA A 292 -7.51 -12.30 13.16
CA ALA A 292 -6.95 -11.35 14.13
C ALA A 292 -6.99 -9.90 13.61
N MET A 293 -6.73 -9.68 12.31
CA MET A 293 -6.83 -8.36 11.71
C MET A 293 -8.28 -7.89 11.62
N MET A 294 -9.18 -8.76 11.20
CA MET A 294 -10.61 -8.44 11.08
C MET A 294 -11.26 -8.15 12.43
N GLU A 295 -10.90 -8.87 13.48
CA GLU A 295 -11.36 -8.57 14.84
C GLU A 295 -10.98 -7.15 15.28
N ASN A 296 -9.75 -6.72 14.95
CA ASN A 296 -9.30 -5.35 15.23
C ASN A 296 -10.10 -4.30 14.43
N THR A 297 -10.35 -4.55 13.16
CA THR A 297 -11.09 -3.61 12.31
C THR A 297 -12.58 -3.59 12.62
N ASP A 298 -13.16 -4.72 13.03
CA ASP A 298 -14.54 -4.78 13.53
C ASP A 298 -14.72 -3.98 14.82
N TYR A 299 -13.73 -4.09 15.74
CA TYR A 299 -13.71 -3.28 16.94
C TYR A 299 -13.62 -1.80 16.59
N ALA A 300 -12.69 -1.42 15.71
CA ALA A 300 -12.55 -0.05 15.26
C ALA A 300 -13.84 0.51 14.65
N TRP A 301 -14.53 -0.29 13.83
CA TRP A 301 -15.82 0.09 13.24
C TRP A 301 -16.89 0.38 14.28
N LYS A 302 -16.96 -0.42 15.33
CA LYS A 302 -17.99 -0.31 16.39
C LYS A 302 -17.69 0.82 17.37
N GLU A 303 -16.42 0.96 17.76
CA GLU A 303 -16.04 1.74 18.94
C GLU A 303 -15.29 3.04 18.64
N THR A 304 -14.73 3.20 17.42
CA THR A 304 -13.87 4.36 17.13
C THR A 304 -14.38 5.30 16.05
N ARG A 305 -15.53 5.00 15.43
CA ARG A 305 -16.15 5.90 14.45
C ARG A 305 -16.70 7.14 15.13
N ASP A 306 -16.44 8.28 14.50
CA ASP A 306 -17.10 9.53 14.87
C ASP A 306 -18.51 9.65 14.24
N GLU A 307 -19.18 10.76 14.51
CA GLU A 307 -20.53 11.06 13.97
C GLU A 307 -20.57 11.17 12.44
N HIS A 308 -19.42 11.40 11.78
CA HIS A 308 -19.30 11.44 10.32
C HIS A 308 -18.91 10.07 9.71
N GLY A 309 -18.76 9.06 10.57
CA GLY A 309 -18.37 7.71 10.16
C GLY A 309 -16.86 7.52 9.94
N LEU A 310 -16.02 8.49 10.35
CA LEU A 310 -14.58 8.43 10.22
C LEU A 310 -13.93 7.73 11.42
N LEU A 311 -12.92 6.91 11.15
CA LEU A 311 -12.22 6.13 12.17
C LEU A 311 -10.99 6.87 12.71
N ASN A 312 -10.56 6.47 13.91
CA ASN A 312 -9.27 6.88 14.46
C ASN A 312 -8.13 6.08 13.83
N GLY A 313 -6.91 6.65 13.87
CA GLY A 313 -5.68 5.94 13.53
C GLY A 313 -5.36 4.81 14.53
N ASP A 314 -5.75 4.97 15.79
CA ASP A 314 -5.69 3.92 16.81
C ASP A 314 -7.00 3.11 16.82
N TRP A 315 -6.93 1.88 16.34
CA TRP A 315 -8.07 0.98 16.25
C TRP A 315 -8.61 0.50 17.62
N SER A 316 -7.80 0.59 18.67
CA SER A 316 -8.24 0.30 20.04
C SER A 316 -9.09 1.42 20.65
N GLY A 317 -9.05 2.62 20.05
CA GLY A 317 -9.80 3.79 20.50
C GLY A 317 -9.21 4.50 21.71
N ASN A 318 -8.02 4.08 22.19
CA ASN A 318 -7.36 4.71 23.33
C ASN A 318 -6.83 6.12 23.01
N HIS A 319 -6.54 6.37 21.74
CA HIS A 319 -6.17 7.70 21.24
C HIS A 319 -7.18 8.18 20.22
N LYS A 320 -7.64 9.43 20.40
CA LYS A 320 -8.52 10.10 19.44
C LYS A 320 -7.70 11.04 18.58
N ASP A 321 -7.86 10.94 17.27
CA ASP A 321 -7.21 11.86 16.35
C ASP A 321 -7.89 13.24 16.42
N GLU A 322 -7.09 14.30 16.56
CA GLU A 322 -7.57 15.69 16.42
C GLU A 322 -7.98 15.97 14.96
N HIS A 323 -7.28 15.35 14.01
CA HIS A 323 -7.53 15.47 12.57
C HIS A 323 -7.62 14.08 11.95
N LYS A 324 -8.60 13.91 11.06
CA LYS A 324 -8.79 12.65 10.33
C LYS A 324 -7.94 12.65 9.06
N TRP A 325 -6.78 12.04 9.13
CA TRP A 325 -5.90 11.92 7.97
C TRP A 325 -6.54 11.12 6.85
N LEU A 326 -6.47 11.68 5.63
CA LEU A 326 -7.07 11.08 4.43
C LEU A 326 -6.63 9.61 4.25
N LEU A 327 -5.33 9.33 4.39
CA LEU A 327 -4.80 8.00 4.20
C LEU A 327 -5.40 6.97 5.17
N ASN A 328 -5.51 7.34 6.46
CA ASN A 328 -6.03 6.45 7.50
C ASN A 328 -7.50 6.07 7.29
N ASN A 329 -8.28 6.93 6.64
CA ASN A 329 -9.68 6.65 6.37
C ASN A 329 -9.91 6.03 4.99
N ALA A 330 -9.16 6.46 3.96
CA ALA A 330 -9.24 5.87 2.64
C ALA A 330 -8.82 4.40 2.63
N CYS A 331 -7.76 4.04 3.36
CA CYS A 331 -7.32 2.64 3.47
C CYS A 331 -8.34 1.72 4.14
N MET A 332 -9.20 2.25 5.02
CA MET A 332 -10.26 1.44 5.65
C MET A 332 -11.36 1.06 4.66
N VAL A 333 -11.58 1.85 3.61
CA VAL A 333 -12.46 1.44 2.50
C VAL A 333 -11.90 0.21 1.80
N GLU A 334 -10.60 0.18 1.54
CA GLU A 334 -9.91 -1.01 1.02
C GLU A 334 -10.03 -2.19 1.99
N MET A 335 -9.70 -1.98 3.26
CA MET A 335 -9.74 -3.02 4.29
C MET A 335 -11.08 -3.74 4.35
N TYR A 336 -12.17 -2.98 4.49
CA TYR A 336 -13.51 -3.58 4.59
C TYR A 336 -13.97 -4.19 3.26
N SER A 337 -13.57 -3.62 2.12
CA SER A 337 -13.85 -4.20 0.80
C SER A 337 -13.14 -5.54 0.61
N GLU A 338 -11.85 -5.61 0.93
CA GLU A 338 -11.06 -6.84 0.81
C GLU A 338 -11.50 -7.91 1.82
N ALA A 339 -11.86 -7.51 3.05
CA ALA A 339 -12.41 -8.42 4.05
C ALA A 339 -13.76 -9.02 3.64
N ALA A 340 -14.62 -8.23 2.99
CA ALA A 340 -15.92 -8.68 2.50
C ALA A 340 -15.84 -9.74 1.38
N GLN A 341 -14.67 -9.94 0.78
CA GLN A 341 -14.44 -10.99 -0.24
C GLN A 341 -14.08 -12.36 0.37
N LEU A 342 -13.83 -12.41 1.68
CA LEU A 342 -13.46 -13.66 2.36
C LEU A 342 -14.72 -14.43 2.74
N ASP A 343 -14.81 -15.66 2.27
CA ASP A 343 -15.85 -16.62 2.68
C ASP A 343 -15.43 -17.25 4.02
N TRP A 344 -16.33 -17.19 5.01
CA TRP A 344 -16.15 -17.76 6.37
C TRP A 344 -17.09 -18.91 6.62
#